data_07a10477fbef7988e5e05a4a11f4e149
#
_entry.id   07a10477fbef7988e5e05a4a11f4e149
#
_cell.length_a   1.000
_cell.length_b   1.000
_cell.length_c   1.000
_cell.angle_alpha   90.00
_cell.angle_beta   90.00
_cell.angle_gamma   90.00
#
_symmetry.space_group_name_H-M   'P 1'
#
loop_
_entity.id
_entity.type
_entity.pdbx_description
1 polymer ?
#
loop_
_entity_poly.entity_id
_entity_poly.type
_entity_poly.pdbx_seq_one_letter_code
_entity_poly.pdbx_strand_id
1 'polypeptide(L)'
;MLNIALNEERLNTDSNGGRKNKILGALFFVVVLTLISSVLYSAISWMWDDQRLPLSKIVLQGELEYIKADDVQTAFSRIDHIGTFMSQDIDVLQQSVEALPWVAHAAIRKQWPDTVKVFLTEHHPEAIWNGNELLDKNGLVFDGDVGLVKEDKVKLYGPKDSGPEVLQTYRDLSPKFQQLGLAISSLVLNERRAWQIILENGIRLELGKESLLERIERFFSLYNKLGSDTQRISYIDLRYDTGAAVGWFPEEELEESTDD
;
A
#
# COMPACT_ATOMS: atom_id res chain seq x y z
N MET A 1 -17.78 -58.29 -80.69
CA MET A 1 -18.55 -57.22 -80.00
C MET A 1 -18.89 -57.53 -78.51
N LEU A 2 -18.71 -58.75 -77.99
CA LEU A 2 -19.07 -59.14 -76.68
C LEU A 2 -18.02 -58.74 -75.60
N ASN A 3 -16.76 -58.53 -75.97
CA ASN A 3 -15.66 -58.25 -75.04
C ASN A 3 -15.55 -56.74 -74.67
N ILE A 4 -16.14 -55.84 -75.45
CA ILE A 4 -16.09 -54.37 -75.15
C ILE A 4 -17.12 -53.99 -74.06
N ALA A 5 -18.30 -54.64 -74.11
CA ALA A 5 -19.36 -54.35 -73.14
C ALA A 5 -19.01 -54.78 -71.66
N LEU A 6 -18.28 -55.88 -71.53
CA LEU A 6 -17.87 -56.39 -70.21
C LEU A 6 -16.76 -55.54 -69.57
N ASN A 7 -15.96 -54.80 -70.41
CA ASN A 7 -14.89 -53.93 -69.86
C ASN A 7 -15.43 -52.58 -69.39
N GLU A 8 -16.51 -52.03 -69.99
CA GLU A 8 -17.14 -50.79 -69.58
C GLU A 8 -17.92 -50.98 -68.27
N GLU A 9 -18.53 -52.12 -68.04
CA GLU A 9 -19.27 -52.44 -66.81
C GLU A 9 -18.32 -52.56 -65.59
N ARG A 10 -17.10 -53.12 -65.80
CA ARG A 10 -16.07 -53.18 -64.73
C ARG A 10 -15.47 -51.85 -64.41
N LEU A 11 -15.26 -50.95 -65.37
CA LEU A 11 -14.72 -49.61 -65.14
C LEU A 11 -15.74 -48.69 -64.39
N ASN A 12 -17.04 -48.90 -64.54
CA ASN A 12 -18.09 -48.07 -63.91
C ASN A 12 -18.37 -48.54 -62.54
N THR A 13 -18.13 -49.77 -62.13
CA THR A 13 -18.29 -50.30 -60.76
C THR A 13 -17.12 -49.85 -59.83
N ASP A 14 -15.88 -49.79 -60.34
CA ASP A 14 -14.73 -49.36 -59.54
C ASP A 14 -14.72 -47.85 -59.21
N SER A 15 -15.23 -47.02 -60.14
CA SER A 15 -15.30 -45.55 -59.87
C SER A 15 -16.30 -45.16 -58.78
N ASN A 16 -17.37 -45.90 -58.60
CA ASN A 16 -18.43 -45.66 -57.64
C ASN A 16 -18.07 -46.13 -56.21
N GLY A 17 -17.24 -47.19 -56.08
CA GLY A 17 -16.70 -47.67 -54.80
C GLY A 17 -15.72 -46.67 -54.16
N GLY A 18 -14.78 -46.10 -54.95
CA GLY A 18 -13.82 -45.14 -54.48
C GLY A 18 -14.43 -43.81 -53.98
N ARG A 19 -15.53 -43.38 -54.61
CA ARG A 19 -16.25 -42.16 -54.24
C ARG A 19 -17.07 -42.35 -52.95
N LYS A 20 -17.70 -43.49 -52.77
CA LYS A 20 -18.44 -43.87 -51.55
C LYS A 20 -17.50 -43.96 -50.33
N ASN A 21 -16.33 -44.53 -50.48
CA ASN A 21 -15.31 -44.64 -49.43
C ASN A 21 -14.75 -43.26 -49.00
N LYS A 22 -14.55 -42.37 -49.96
CA LYS A 22 -14.13 -40.99 -49.68
C LYS A 22 -15.23 -40.22 -48.92
N ILE A 23 -16.51 -40.37 -49.28
CA ILE A 23 -17.64 -39.76 -48.62
C ILE A 23 -17.79 -40.32 -47.19
N LEU A 24 -17.63 -41.64 -47.04
CA LEU A 24 -17.69 -42.32 -45.74
C LEU A 24 -16.55 -41.83 -44.80
N GLY A 25 -15.33 -41.70 -45.36
CA GLY A 25 -14.19 -41.13 -44.64
C GLY A 25 -14.39 -39.65 -44.22
N ALA A 26 -14.94 -38.83 -45.09
CA ALA A 26 -15.27 -37.46 -44.80
C ALA A 26 -16.38 -37.36 -43.71
N LEU A 27 -17.42 -38.19 -43.79
CA LEU A 27 -18.46 -38.26 -42.78
C LEU A 27 -17.89 -38.69 -41.41
N PHE A 28 -17.05 -39.71 -41.41
CA PHE A 28 -16.36 -40.15 -40.17
C PHE A 28 -15.51 -39.04 -39.56
N PHE A 29 -14.74 -38.33 -40.40
CA PHE A 29 -13.94 -37.21 -39.95
C PHE A 29 -14.79 -36.08 -39.32
N VAL A 30 -15.91 -35.73 -39.95
CA VAL A 30 -16.85 -34.71 -39.41
C VAL A 30 -17.43 -35.19 -38.08
N VAL A 31 -17.82 -36.45 -37.94
CA VAL A 31 -18.35 -36.99 -36.67
C VAL A 31 -17.29 -36.95 -35.58
N VAL A 32 -16.06 -37.35 -35.86
CA VAL A 32 -14.94 -37.30 -34.93
C VAL A 32 -14.65 -35.84 -34.50
N LEU A 33 -14.60 -34.92 -35.46
CA LEU A 33 -14.36 -33.52 -35.21
C LEU A 33 -15.46 -32.92 -34.32
N THR A 34 -16.73 -33.23 -34.60
CA THR A 34 -17.89 -32.78 -33.81
C THR A 34 -17.83 -33.32 -32.40
N LEU A 35 -17.44 -34.59 -32.23
CA LEU A 35 -17.30 -35.23 -30.93
C LEU A 35 -16.18 -34.59 -30.10
N ILE A 36 -15.00 -34.34 -30.72
CA ILE A 36 -13.89 -33.64 -30.08
C ILE A 36 -14.32 -32.22 -29.68
N SER A 37 -14.96 -31.49 -30.57
CA SER A 37 -15.46 -30.13 -30.28
C SER A 37 -16.50 -30.10 -29.17
N SER A 38 -17.39 -31.08 -29.09
CA SER A 38 -18.38 -31.25 -28.04
C SER A 38 -17.74 -31.53 -26.69
N VAL A 39 -16.73 -32.41 -26.65
CA VAL A 39 -15.98 -32.72 -25.40
C VAL A 39 -15.20 -31.50 -24.93
N LEU A 40 -14.52 -30.79 -25.84
CA LEU A 40 -13.80 -29.53 -25.53
C LEU A 40 -14.76 -28.46 -24.98
N TYR A 41 -15.90 -28.26 -25.66
CA TYR A 41 -16.92 -27.31 -25.21
C TYR A 41 -17.45 -27.68 -23.82
N SER A 42 -17.75 -28.96 -23.59
CA SER A 42 -18.20 -29.45 -22.27
C SER A 42 -17.14 -29.25 -21.19
N ALA A 43 -15.86 -29.50 -21.49
CA ALA A 43 -14.76 -29.30 -20.57
C ALA A 43 -14.57 -27.81 -20.24
N ILE A 44 -14.61 -26.95 -21.23
CA ILE A 44 -14.52 -25.48 -21.04
C ILE A 44 -15.72 -24.98 -20.21
N SER A 45 -16.94 -25.36 -20.59
CA SER A 45 -18.14 -24.99 -19.86
C SER A 45 -18.12 -25.46 -18.39
N TRP A 46 -17.55 -26.65 -18.15
CA TRP A 46 -17.38 -27.19 -16.80
C TRP A 46 -16.37 -26.37 -15.96
N MET A 47 -15.29 -25.87 -16.61
CA MET A 47 -14.29 -25.03 -15.94
C MET A 47 -14.79 -23.63 -15.59
N TRP A 48 -15.81 -23.13 -16.29
CA TRP A 48 -16.40 -21.81 -16.07
C TRP A 48 -17.63 -21.85 -15.16
N ASP A 49 -17.99 -23.02 -14.64
CA ASP A 49 -19.14 -23.21 -13.76
C ASP A 49 -18.79 -22.71 -12.33
N ASP A 50 -19.41 -21.61 -11.92
CA ASP A 50 -19.16 -20.91 -10.64
C ASP A 50 -19.39 -21.79 -9.41
N GLN A 51 -20.20 -22.84 -9.53
CA GLN A 51 -20.48 -23.77 -8.43
C GLN A 51 -19.41 -24.86 -8.25
N ARG A 52 -18.52 -25.06 -9.22
CA ARG A 52 -17.63 -26.24 -9.25
C ARG A 52 -16.18 -25.91 -8.93
N LEU A 53 -15.73 -24.68 -9.15
CA LEU A 53 -14.37 -24.21 -8.85
C LEU A 53 -14.42 -22.88 -8.07
N PRO A 54 -15.04 -22.85 -6.87
CA PRO A 54 -15.02 -21.64 -6.06
C PRO A 54 -13.59 -21.35 -5.62
N LEU A 55 -13.28 -20.06 -5.39
CA LEU A 55 -12.08 -19.67 -4.65
C LEU A 55 -12.25 -20.09 -3.19
N SER A 56 -11.65 -21.22 -2.81
CA SER A 56 -11.90 -21.84 -1.51
C SER A 56 -10.85 -21.51 -0.47
N LYS A 57 -9.63 -21.14 -0.90
CA LYS A 57 -8.50 -20.98 -0.01
C LYS A 57 -7.73 -19.69 -0.29
N ILE A 58 -7.63 -18.86 0.74
CA ILE A 58 -6.79 -17.67 0.75
C ILE A 58 -5.58 -17.97 1.62
N VAL A 59 -4.37 -17.78 1.08
CA VAL A 59 -3.12 -17.92 1.82
C VAL A 59 -2.45 -16.57 1.88
N LEU A 60 -2.38 -16.00 3.07
CA LEU A 60 -1.73 -14.74 3.34
C LEU A 60 -0.25 -14.97 3.58
N GLN A 61 0.60 -14.14 2.97
CA GLN A 61 2.06 -14.16 3.13
C GLN A 61 2.59 -12.74 3.27
N GLY A 62 3.48 -12.50 4.23
CA GLY A 62 4.10 -11.22 4.55
C GLY A 62 4.49 -11.17 6.01
N GLU A 63 5.29 -10.18 6.38
CA GLU A 63 5.51 -9.80 7.78
C GLU A 63 4.39 -8.83 8.16
N LEU A 64 3.37 -9.36 8.89
CA LEU A 64 2.14 -8.63 9.20
C LEU A 64 2.08 -8.34 10.69
N GLU A 65 1.97 -7.07 11.05
CA GLU A 65 1.83 -6.58 12.43
C GLU A 65 0.41 -6.05 12.69
N TYR A 66 -0.15 -5.36 11.71
CA TYR A 66 -1.43 -4.63 11.82
C TYR A 66 -2.57 -5.33 11.07
N ILE A 67 -2.30 -6.02 9.97
CA ILE A 67 -3.31 -6.67 9.12
C ILE A 67 -3.55 -8.10 9.58
N LYS A 68 -4.83 -8.46 9.73
CA LYS A 68 -5.27 -9.82 10.05
C LYS A 68 -5.90 -10.49 8.83
N ALA A 69 -5.94 -11.81 8.85
CA ALA A 69 -6.58 -12.58 7.79
C ALA A 69 -8.06 -12.20 7.59
N ASP A 70 -8.76 -11.84 8.67
CA ASP A 70 -10.15 -11.41 8.65
C ASP A 70 -10.36 -10.09 7.89
N ASP A 71 -9.37 -9.19 7.92
CA ASP A 71 -9.44 -7.91 7.19
C ASP A 71 -9.42 -8.15 5.69
N VAL A 72 -8.54 -9.05 5.22
CA VAL A 72 -8.46 -9.45 3.80
C VAL A 72 -9.72 -10.20 3.37
N GLN A 73 -10.23 -11.09 4.22
CA GLN A 73 -11.49 -11.80 3.94
C GLN A 73 -12.66 -10.80 3.85
N THR A 74 -12.70 -9.82 4.74
CA THR A 74 -13.71 -8.75 4.72
C THR A 74 -13.58 -7.89 3.46
N ALA A 75 -12.36 -7.54 3.03
CA ALA A 75 -12.12 -6.81 1.79
C ALA A 75 -12.67 -7.58 0.58
N PHE A 76 -12.41 -8.88 0.51
CA PHE A 76 -12.94 -9.71 -0.57
C PHE A 76 -14.47 -9.85 -0.51
N SER A 77 -15.07 -9.94 0.68
CA SER A 77 -16.53 -10.05 0.83
C SER A 77 -17.30 -8.81 0.35
N ARG A 78 -16.63 -7.67 0.19
CA ARG A 78 -17.21 -6.43 -0.34
C ARG A 78 -17.23 -6.37 -1.88
N ILE A 79 -16.61 -7.35 -2.54
CA ILE A 79 -16.65 -7.45 -4.01
C ILE A 79 -18.01 -8.02 -4.39
N ASP A 80 -18.79 -7.29 -5.17
CA ASP A 80 -20.17 -7.65 -5.55
C ASP A 80 -20.28 -9.02 -6.23
N HIS A 81 -19.24 -9.43 -6.93
CA HIS A 81 -19.23 -10.72 -7.64
C HIS A 81 -17.83 -11.34 -7.56
N ILE A 82 -17.69 -12.35 -6.70
CA ILE A 82 -16.49 -13.19 -6.71
C ILE A 82 -16.72 -14.29 -7.73
N GLY A 83 -15.95 -14.26 -8.82
CA GLY A 83 -15.98 -15.28 -9.86
C GLY A 83 -15.35 -16.61 -9.40
N THR A 84 -15.30 -17.57 -10.34
CA THR A 84 -14.54 -18.81 -10.14
C THR A 84 -13.04 -18.53 -10.11
N PHE A 85 -12.27 -19.56 -9.74
CA PHE A 85 -10.81 -19.52 -9.87
C PHE A 85 -10.34 -19.09 -11.27
N MET A 86 -11.09 -19.44 -12.34
CA MET A 86 -10.70 -19.09 -13.71
C MET A 86 -11.19 -17.70 -14.13
N SER A 87 -12.43 -17.34 -13.78
CA SER A 87 -13.07 -16.09 -14.21
C SER A 87 -12.72 -14.87 -13.34
N GLN A 88 -12.26 -15.09 -12.09
CA GLN A 88 -11.92 -14.01 -11.17
C GLN A 88 -10.77 -13.16 -11.69
N ASP A 89 -10.98 -11.87 -11.78
CA ASP A 89 -9.95 -10.90 -12.08
C ASP A 89 -9.05 -10.69 -10.88
N ILE A 90 -7.73 -10.84 -11.08
CA ILE A 90 -6.71 -10.65 -10.05
C ILE A 90 -6.59 -9.17 -9.67
N ASP A 91 -6.73 -8.27 -10.63
CA ASP A 91 -6.59 -6.84 -10.41
C ASP A 91 -7.69 -6.31 -9.49
N VAL A 92 -8.91 -6.84 -9.60
CA VAL A 92 -10.02 -6.51 -8.69
C VAL A 92 -9.72 -6.96 -7.27
N LEU A 93 -9.21 -8.17 -7.10
CA LEU A 93 -8.80 -8.69 -5.79
C LEU A 93 -7.67 -7.85 -5.20
N GLN A 94 -6.67 -7.51 -6.01
CA GLN A 94 -5.53 -6.69 -5.58
C GLN A 94 -5.98 -5.31 -5.12
N GLN A 95 -6.78 -4.61 -5.91
CA GLN A 95 -7.32 -3.29 -5.56
C GLN A 95 -8.15 -3.32 -4.28
N SER A 96 -8.94 -4.37 -4.06
CA SER A 96 -9.74 -4.49 -2.83
C SER A 96 -8.87 -4.63 -1.57
N VAL A 97 -7.72 -5.28 -1.69
CA VAL A 97 -6.77 -5.44 -0.58
C VAL A 97 -5.91 -4.18 -0.41
N GLU A 98 -5.47 -3.55 -1.50
CA GLU A 98 -4.72 -2.29 -1.47
C GLU A 98 -5.56 -1.10 -0.97
N ALA A 99 -6.90 -1.24 -0.96
CA ALA A 99 -7.79 -0.27 -0.31
C ALA A 99 -7.80 -0.35 1.23
N LEU A 100 -7.17 -1.37 1.83
CA LEU A 100 -7.02 -1.45 3.28
C LEU A 100 -5.96 -0.43 3.75
N PRO A 101 -6.23 0.34 4.82
CA PRO A 101 -5.36 1.46 5.24
C PRO A 101 -3.91 1.08 5.51
N TRP A 102 -3.68 -0.11 6.05
CA TRP A 102 -2.34 -0.57 6.42
C TRP A 102 -1.58 -1.26 5.28
N VAL A 103 -2.18 -1.45 4.10
CA VAL A 103 -1.54 -2.11 2.96
C VAL A 103 -0.77 -1.10 2.13
N ALA A 104 0.55 -1.20 2.13
CA ALA A 104 1.41 -0.43 1.24
C ALA A 104 1.44 -0.98 -0.17
N HIS A 105 1.40 -2.32 -0.30
CA HIS A 105 1.36 -3.01 -1.58
C HIS A 105 0.83 -4.44 -1.42
N ALA A 106 0.07 -4.90 -2.40
CA ALA A 106 -0.39 -6.27 -2.49
C ALA A 106 0.01 -6.90 -3.83
N ALA A 107 0.42 -8.17 -3.81
CA ALA A 107 0.60 -8.96 -5.02
C ALA A 107 -0.20 -10.26 -4.88
N ILE A 108 -1.06 -10.53 -5.85
CA ILE A 108 -1.95 -11.69 -5.81
C ILE A 108 -1.54 -12.69 -6.88
N ARG A 109 -1.47 -13.96 -6.50
CA ARG A 109 -1.17 -15.06 -7.41
C ARG A 109 -2.18 -16.20 -7.24
N LYS A 110 -2.76 -16.62 -8.33
CA LYS A 110 -3.56 -17.83 -8.36
C LYS A 110 -2.67 -19.08 -8.32
N GLN A 111 -2.98 -19.99 -7.44
CA GLN A 111 -2.36 -21.32 -7.38
C GLN A 111 -3.44 -22.37 -7.59
N TRP A 112 -3.35 -23.08 -8.71
CA TRP A 112 -4.28 -24.15 -9.05
C TRP A 112 -4.35 -25.21 -7.94
N PRO A 113 -5.52 -25.82 -7.62
CA PRO A 113 -6.78 -25.67 -8.34
C PRO A 113 -7.70 -24.54 -7.83
N ASP A 114 -7.61 -24.09 -6.56
CA ASP A 114 -8.63 -23.29 -5.87
C ASP A 114 -8.05 -22.23 -4.92
N THR A 115 -6.73 -22.05 -4.93
CA THR A 115 -6.02 -21.23 -3.94
C THR A 115 -5.61 -19.89 -4.52
N VAL A 116 -5.81 -18.83 -3.75
CA VAL A 116 -5.26 -17.49 -4.00
C VAL A 116 -4.20 -17.19 -2.94
N LYS A 117 -2.99 -16.92 -3.38
CA LYS A 117 -1.91 -16.43 -2.53
C LYS A 117 -1.89 -14.91 -2.58
N VAL A 118 -1.97 -14.28 -1.43
CA VAL A 118 -1.93 -12.84 -1.25
C VAL A 118 -0.63 -12.50 -0.52
N PHE A 119 0.28 -11.82 -1.22
CA PHE A 119 1.53 -11.30 -0.66
C PHE A 119 1.29 -9.85 -0.29
N LEU A 120 1.45 -9.52 0.99
CA LEU A 120 1.23 -8.20 1.52
C LEU A 120 2.52 -7.57 2.04
N THR A 121 2.64 -6.28 1.78
CA THR A 121 3.60 -5.41 2.45
C THR A 121 2.81 -4.35 3.19
N GLU A 122 3.03 -4.23 4.50
CA GLU A 122 2.38 -3.22 5.33
C GLU A 122 3.11 -1.88 5.27
N HIS A 123 2.37 -0.81 5.53
CA HIS A 123 2.96 0.47 5.89
C HIS A 123 3.59 0.38 7.28
N HIS A 124 4.83 0.84 7.41
CA HIS A 124 5.49 0.99 8.70
C HIS A 124 5.42 2.46 9.11
N PRO A 125 4.66 2.81 10.17
CA PRO A 125 4.51 4.18 10.60
C PRO A 125 5.81 4.73 11.17
N GLU A 126 6.27 5.84 10.64
CA GLU A 126 7.46 6.58 11.09
C GLU A 126 7.06 7.73 12.02
N ALA A 127 5.95 8.39 11.73
CA ALA A 127 5.44 9.53 12.47
C ALA A 127 3.91 9.60 12.43
N ILE A 128 3.34 10.31 13.39
CA ILE A 128 1.92 10.71 13.37
C ILE A 128 1.80 11.99 12.54
N TRP A 129 0.88 12.01 11.57
CA TRP A 129 0.66 13.12 10.66
C TRP A 129 -0.64 13.86 10.97
N ASN A 130 -0.56 15.18 11.13
CA ASN A 130 -1.70 16.08 11.39
C ASN A 130 -2.62 15.61 12.55
N GLY A 131 -2.10 14.74 13.41
CA GLY A 131 -2.78 14.25 14.62
C GLY A 131 -3.66 13.01 14.43
N ASN A 132 -4.05 12.66 13.22
CA ASN A 132 -5.01 11.56 12.95
C ASN A 132 -4.62 10.62 11.80
N GLU A 133 -3.58 10.92 11.05
CA GLU A 133 -3.03 10.11 9.98
C GLU A 133 -1.61 9.66 10.34
N LEU A 134 -1.03 8.83 9.52
CA LEU A 134 0.32 8.30 9.71
C LEU A 134 1.19 8.62 8.48
N LEU A 135 2.49 8.77 8.71
CA LEU A 135 3.51 8.82 7.65
C LEU A 135 4.33 7.54 7.65
N ASP A 136 4.51 6.96 6.49
CA ASP A 136 5.48 5.89 6.30
C ASP A 136 6.92 6.44 6.18
N LYS A 137 7.90 5.53 6.05
CA LYS A 137 9.32 5.85 5.87
C LYS A 137 9.64 6.73 4.65
N ASN A 138 8.74 6.81 3.67
CA ASN A 138 8.90 7.63 2.47
C ASN A 138 8.19 8.99 2.59
N GLY A 139 7.49 9.21 3.72
CA GLY A 139 6.65 10.39 3.93
C GLY A 139 5.30 10.30 3.20
N LEU A 140 4.89 9.10 2.78
CA LEU A 140 3.56 8.87 2.25
C LEU A 140 2.55 8.84 3.40
N VAL A 141 1.50 9.64 3.26
CA VAL A 141 0.39 9.69 4.23
C VAL A 141 -0.53 8.50 4.00
N PHE A 142 -0.92 7.81 5.06
CA PHE A 142 -1.90 6.75 5.03
C PHE A 142 -2.84 6.81 6.25
N ASP A 143 -4.06 6.32 6.07
CA ASP A 143 -5.15 6.40 7.05
C ASP A 143 -5.15 5.16 7.99
N GLY A 144 -4.02 4.92 8.68
CA GLY A 144 -3.91 3.88 9.70
C GLY A 144 -4.45 4.37 11.05
N ASP A 145 -4.92 3.43 11.87
CA ASP A 145 -5.37 3.74 13.24
C ASP A 145 -4.18 4.17 14.11
N VAL A 146 -4.13 5.45 14.47
CA VAL A 146 -3.09 6.03 15.33
C VAL A 146 -3.05 5.35 16.71
N GLY A 147 -4.18 4.85 17.21
CA GLY A 147 -4.26 4.14 18.50
C GLY A 147 -3.53 2.80 18.53
N LEU A 148 -3.19 2.23 17.37
CA LEU A 148 -2.40 1.00 17.27
C LEU A 148 -0.88 1.26 17.25
N VAL A 149 -0.48 2.52 17.10
CA VAL A 149 0.93 2.91 17.01
C VAL A 149 1.45 3.28 18.40
N LYS A 150 2.73 3.01 18.66
CA LYS A 150 3.36 3.37 19.94
C LYS A 150 3.31 4.87 20.18
N GLU A 151 3.08 5.27 21.41
CA GLU A 151 2.93 6.67 21.85
C GLU A 151 4.22 7.52 21.66
N ASP A 152 5.38 6.90 21.48
CA ASP A 152 6.68 7.55 21.33
C ASP A 152 6.96 8.12 19.94
N LYS A 153 6.00 8.02 19.00
CA LYS A 153 6.17 8.56 17.65
C LYS A 153 6.10 10.09 17.62
N VAL A 154 7.06 10.69 16.90
CA VAL A 154 7.07 12.13 16.65
C VAL A 154 5.78 12.58 15.95
N LYS A 155 5.29 13.75 16.28
CA LYS A 155 4.13 14.36 15.65
C LYS A 155 4.56 15.36 14.61
N LEU A 156 4.25 15.09 13.34
CA LEU A 156 4.58 15.93 12.21
C LEU A 156 3.32 16.56 11.64
N TYR A 157 3.40 17.83 11.30
CA TYR A 157 2.26 18.60 10.79
C TYR A 157 2.67 19.35 9.54
N GLY A 158 1.78 19.41 8.55
CA GLY A 158 2.05 20.16 7.34
C GLY A 158 0.86 20.25 6.40
N PRO A 159 0.96 21.11 5.37
CA PRO A 159 0.01 21.17 4.29
C PRO A 159 -0.09 19.84 3.53
N LYS A 160 -1.13 19.72 2.73
CA LYS A 160 -1.30 18.58 1.83
C LYS A 160 -0.02 18.40 0.97
N ASP A 161 0.37 17.15 0.77
CA ASP A 161 1.52 16.72 -0.04
C ASP A 161 2.91 17.14 0.51
N SER A 162 3.00 17.72 1.71
CA SER A 162 4.28 18.10 2.33
C SER A 162 4.91 17.01 3.22
N GLY A 163 4.28 15.84 3.33
CA GLY A 163 4.76 14.73 4.17
C GLY A 163 6.22 14.37 3.95
N PRO A 164 6.69 14.15 2.71
CA PRO A 164 8.10 13.82 2.44
C PRO A 164 9.06 14.91 2.89
N GLU A 165 8.71 16.18 2.67
CA GLU A 165 9.55 17.33 3.05
C GLU A 165 9.65 17.47 4.57
N VAL A 166 8.52 17.39 5.26
CA VAL A 166 8.50 17.52 6.73
C VAL A 166 9.24 16.36 7.39
N LEU A 167 9.04 15.14 6.91
CA LEU A 167 9.75 13.96 7.42
C LEU A 167 11.25 14.05 7.17
N GLN A 168 11.67 14.50 5.99
CA GLN A 168 13.10 14.67 5.68
C GLN A 168 13.71 15.76 6.57
N THR A 169 13.02 16.90 6.74
CA THR A 169 13.46 17.97 7.63
C THR A 169 13.62 17.48 9.08
N TYR A 170 12.66 16.68 9.58
CA TYR A 170 12.77 16.07 10.90
C TYR A 170 14.01 15.18 11.02
N ARG A 171 14.25 14.32 10.02
CA ARG A 171 15.43 13.41 10.02
C ARG A 171 16.75 14.17 10.00
N ASP A 172 16.80 15.31 9.31
CA ASP A 172 18.00 16.13 9.22
C ASP A 172 18.27 16.92 10.53
N LEU A 173 17.19 17.28 11.25
CA LEU A 173 17.28 18.08 12.47
C LEU A 173 17.41 17.23 13.74
N SER A 174 16.70 16.12 13.84
CA SER A 174 16.62 15.28 15.06
C SER A 174 18.00 14.90 15.60
N PRO A 175 18.98 14.43 14.80
CA PRO A 175 20.31 14.11 15.32
C PRO A 175 21.07 15.33 15.89
N LYS A 176 20.83 16.54 15.35
CA LYS A 176 21.48 17.76 15.82
C LYS A 176 20.94 18.18 17.19
N PHE A 177 19.62 18.05 17.41
CA PHE A 177 19.00 18.29 18.71
C PHE A 177 19.45 17.26 19.75
N GLN A 178 19.55 15.98 19.37
CA GLN A 178 20.01 14.91 20.26
C GLN A 178 21.44 15.14 20.77
N GLN A 179 22.33 15.77 20.00
CA GLN A 179 23.68 16.14 20.45
C GLN A 179 23.68 17.09 21.66
N LEU A 180 22.60 17.85 21.84
CA LEU A 180 22.39 18.74 22.98
C LEU A 180 21.53 18.14 24.07
N GLY A 181 21.20 16.84 23.98
CA GLY A 181 20.28 16.17 24.90
C GLY A 181 18.83 16.61 24.74
N LEU A 182 18.47 17.19 23.59
CA LEU A 182 17.12 17.64 23.28
C LEU A 182 16.44 16.67 22.32
N ALA A 183 15.14 16.45 22.48
CA ALA A 183 14.35 15.66 21.56
C ALA A 183 13.20 16.50 20.98
N ILE A 184 12.91 16.29 19.68
CA ILE A 184 11.82 16.96 18.98
C ILE A 184 10.54 16.14 19.21
N SER A 185 9.58 16.71 19.92
CA SER A 185 8.24 16.15 20.12
C SER A 185 7.35 16.39 18.91
N SER A 186 7.43 17.61 18.32
CA SER A 186 6.64 17.96 17.15
C SER A 186 7.39 18.88 16.20
N LEU A 187 7.19 18.69 14.90
CA LEU A 187 7.65 19.59 13.83
C LEU A 187 6.47 20.01 12.97
N VAL A 188 6.31 21.30 12.80
CA VAL A 188 5.17 21.90 12.08
C VAL A 188 5.67 22.74 10.91
N LEU A 189 5.14 22.46 9.73
CA LEU A 189 5.22 23.33 8.56
C LEU A 189 3.81 23.90 8.31
N ASN A 190 3.62 25.20 8.52
CA ASN A 190 2.30 25.77 8.33
C ASN A 190 2.01 26.11 6.85
N GLU A 191 0.77 26.51 6.54
CA GLU A 191 0.33 26.89 5.18
C GLU A 191 1.15 28.04 4.54
N ARG A 192 1.78 28.87 5.36
CA ARG A 192 2.65 29.96 4.91
C ARG A 192 4.10 29.51 4.72
N ARG A 193 4.35 28.21 4.83
CA ARG A 193 5.70 27.62 4.71
C ARG A 193 6.64 28.06 5.84
N ALA A 194 6.11 28.40 7.02
CA ALA A 194 6.89 28.69 8.19
C ALA A 194 7.02 27.47 9.09
N TRP A 195 8.23 27.26 9.60
CA TRP A 195 8.60 26.15 10.48
C TRP A 195 8.46 26.51 11.94
N GLN A 196 7.99 25.54 12.72
CA GLN A 196 7.92 25.58 14.17
C GLN A 196 8.36 24.21 14.71
N ILE A 197 9.11 24.18 15.79
CA ILE A 197 9.50 22.96 16.51
C ILE A 197 8.97 23.06 17.95
N ILE A 198 8.47 21.94 18.46
CA ILE A 198 8.18 21.76 19.88
C ILE A 198 9.08 20.66 20.38
N LEU A 199 9.84 20.95 21.43
CA LEU A 199 10.74 20.00 22.08
C LEU A 199 10.00 19.22 23.18
N GLU A 200 10.50 18.05 23.57
CA GLU A 200 9.89 17.25 24.64
C GLU A 200 9.85 17.97 26.00
N ASN A 201 10.82 18.85 26.26
CA ASN A 201 10.82 19.70 27.45
C ASN A 201 9.85 20.90 27.37
N GLY A 202 8.98 20.96 26.37
CA GLY A 202 7.95 21.96 26.20
C GLY A 202 8.40 23.26 25.50
N ILE A 203 9.69 23.45 25.23
CA ILE A 203 10.19 24.65 24.53
C ILE A 203 9.67 24.67 23.08
N ARG A 204 9.03 25.78 22.72
CA ARG A 204 8.57 26.04 21.35
C ARG A 204 9.53 26.96 20.61
N LEU A 205 9.98 26.56 19.43
CA LEU A 205 10.87 27.33 18.56
C LEU A 205 10.09 27.85 17.35
N GLU A 206 10.03 29.17 17.19
CA GLU A 206 9.46 29.84 16.01
C GLU A 206 10.58 30.13 15.01
N LEU A 207 10.65 29.34 13.96
CA LEU A 207 11.76 29.39 12.99
C LEU A 207 11.42 30.20 11.73
N GLY A 208 10.12 30.35 11.43
CA GLY A 208 9.69 31.06 10.24
C GLY A 208 10.01 30.32 8.93
N LYS A 209 10.04 31.07 7.82
CA LYS A 209 10.10 30.52 6.47
C LYS A 209 11.53 30.39 5.93
N GLU A 210 12.41 31.31 6.27
CA GLU A 210 13.71 31.47 5.64
C GLU A 210 14.85 31.05 6.58
N SER A 211 16.00 30.67 6.00
CA SER A 211 17.24 30.40 6.74
C SER A 211 17.10 29.41 7.90
N LEU A 212 16.33 28.33 7.69
CA LEU A 212 16.03 27.35 8.75
C LEU A 212 17.29 26.87 9.48
N LEU A 213 18.32 26.44 8.75
CA LEU A 213 19.56 25.90 9.34
C LEU A 213 20.31 26.97 10.14
N GLU A 214 20.40 28.18 9.62
CA GLU A 214 21.09 29.30 10.30
C GLU A 214 20.37 29.64 11.64
N ARG A 215 19.03 29.63 11.62
CA ARG A 215 18.23 29.89 12.84
C ARG A 215 18.38 28.76 13.87
N ILE A 216 18.50 27.53 13.42
CA ILE A 216 18.79 26.37 14.29
C ILE A 216 20.19 26.52 14.92
N GLU A 217 21.22 26.88 14.17
CA GLU A 217 22.57 27.11 14.71
C GLU A 217 22.58 28.27 15.74
N ARG A 218 21.79 29.31 15.48
CA ARG A 218 21.60 30.42 16.43
C ARG A 218 20.89 29.95 17.70
N PHE A 219 19.88 29.11 17.58
CA PHE A 219 19.24 28.49 18.74
C PHE A 219 20.26 27.70 19.57
N PHE A 220 21.07 26.84 18.97
CA PHE A 220 22.06 26.03 19.69
C PHE A 220 23.07 26.93 20.42
N SER A 221 23.55 28.00 19.79
CA SER A 221 24.45 28.97 20.42
C SER A 221 23.80 29.66 21.61
N LEU A 222 22.54 30.02 21.49
CA LEU A 222 21.77 30.68 22.56
C LEU A 222 21.48 29.72 23.72
N TYR A 223 21.03 28.50 23.41
CA TYR A 223 20.69 27.48 24.41
C TYR A 223 21.89 27.13 25.30
N ASN A 224 23.07 26.96 24.70
CA ASN A 224 24.31 26.72 25.44
C ASN A 224 24.71 27.89 26.34
N LYS A 225 24.38 29.13 25.99
CA LYS A 225 24.71 30.33 26.80
C LYS A 225 23.76 30.51 27.97
N LEU A 226 22.49 30.05 27.87
CA LEU A 226 21.49 30.20 28.90
C LEU A 226 21.68 29.22 30.06
N GLY A 227 22.36 28.10 29.85
CA GLY A 227 22.71 27.17 30.93
C GLY A 227 21.49 26.68 31.73
N SER A 228 21.49 26.91 33.07
CA SER A 228 20.40 26.48 33.95
C SER A 228 19.07 27.18 33.70
N ASP A 229 19.07 28.37 33.11
CA ASP A 229 17.83 29.14 32.89
C ASP A 229 16.96 28.52 31.77
N THR A 230 17.50 27.56 31.04
CA THR A 230 16.76 26.83 29.97
C THR A 230 15.51 26.13 30.48
N GLN A 231 15.44 25.75 31.77
CA GLN A 231 14.27 25.06 32.36
C GLN A 231 13.01 25.95 32.40
N ARG A 232 13.19 27.26 32.38
CA ARG A 232 12.08 28.24 32.45
C ARG A 232 11.64 28.75 31.09
N ILE A 233 12.26 28.32 30.02
CA ILE A 233 11.96 28.77 28.64
C ILE A 233 10.62 28.18 28.20
N SER A 234 9.68 29.02 27.81
CA SER A 234 8.42 28.64 27.18
C SER A 234 8.55 28.60 25.64
N TYR A 235 9.13 29.66 25.07
CA TYR A 235 9.37 29.74 23.63
C TYR A 235 10.58 30.56 23.27
N ILE A 236 11.14 30.33 22.08
CA ILE A 236 12.19 31.15 21.48
C ILE A 236 11.76 31.50 20.06
N ASP A 237 11.62 32.79 19.79
CA ASP A 237 11.33 33.30 18.45
C ASP A 237 12.63 33.69 17.75
N LEU A 238 12.97 32.95 16.72
CA LEU A 238 14.19 33.06 15.91
C LEU A 238 13.96 33.72 14.55
N ARG A 239 12.77 34.26 14.32
CA ARG A 239 12.40 34.88 13.03
C ARG A 239 13.14 36.18 12.74
N TYR A 240 13.77 36.77 13.74
CA TYR A 240 14.61 37.95 13.61
C TYR A 240 15.94 37.61 12.91
N ASP A 241 16.49 38.58 12.17
CA ASP A 241 17.72 38.35 11.38
C ASP A 241 18.97 38.17 12.26
N THR A 242 19.09 38.92 13.36
CA THR A 242 20.32 38.98 14.17
C THR A 242 20.15 38.57 15.63
N GLY A 243 18.97 38.16 16.06
CA GLY A 243 18.70 37.84 17.45
C GLY A 243 17.62 36.80 17.66
N ALA A 244 17.15 36.70 18.89
CA ALA A 244 15.99 35.91 19.26
C ALA A 244 15.26 36.59 20.41
N ALA A 245 13.91 36.43 20.46
CA ALA A 245 13.12 36.77 21.63
C ALA A 245 12.87 35.50 22.44
N VAL A 246 13.08 35.57 23.74
CA VAL A 246 12.87 34.45 24.66
C VAL A 246 11.68 34.75 25.56
N GLY A 247 10.69 33.89 25.58
CA GLY A 247 9.59 33.90 26.49
C GLY A 247 9.77 32.86 27.60
N TRP A 248 9.35 33.21 28.78
CA TRP A 248 9.54 32.40 30.01
C TRP A 248 8.21 31.93 30.55
N PHE A 249 8.20 30.77 31.19
CA PHE A 249 7.04 30.37 32.01
C PHE A 249 6.90 31.30 33.25
N PRO A 250 5.67 31.58 33.69
CA PRO A 250 5.45 32.27 34.95
C PRO A 250 6.10 31.54 36.13
N GLU A 251 6.57 32.27 37.15
CA GLU A 251 7.23 31.65 38.30
C GLU A 251 6.30 30.74 39.13
N GLU A 252 5.01 30.99 39.10
CA GLU A 252 4.00 30.23 39.86
C GLU A 252 3.72 28.82 39.32
N GLU A 253 3.95 28.56 38.03
CA GLU A 253 3.68 27.24 37.45
C GLU A 253 4.79 26.20 37.72
N LEU A 254 5.94 26.62 38.23
CA LEU A 254 7.06 25.70 38.49
C LEU A 254 6.99 25.06 39.91
N GLU A 255 6.26 25.65 40.84
CA GLU A 255 6.12 25.11 42.19
C GLU A 255 5.09 23.98 42.28
N GLU A 256 4.06 23.94 41.40
CA GLU A 256 3.04 22.87 41.40
C GLU A 256 3.55 21.55 40.77
N SER A 257 4.60 21.58 39.96
CA SER A 257 5.10 20.36 39.27
C SER A 257 6.15 19.55 40.06
N THR A 258 6.55 20.05 41.25
CA THR A 258 7.56 19.38 42.10
C THR A 258 6.98 18.63 43.32
N ASP A 259 5.64 18.65 43.51
CA ASP A 259 4.97 18.02 44.66
C ASP A 259 4.16 16.74 44.32
N ASP A 260 4.39 16.07 43.14
CA ASP A 260 3.77 14.78 42.82
C ASP A 260 4.77 13.62 42.80
#